data_7ebeab284e265edc569408871ee4c586
#
_entry.id   7ebeab284e265edc569408871ee4c586
#
_cell.length_a   1.000
_cell.length_b   1.000
_cell.length_c   1.000
_cell.angle_alpha   90.00
_cell.angle_beta   90.00
_cell.angle_gamma   90.00
#
_symmetry.space_group_name_H-M   'P 1'
#
loop_
_entity.id
_entity.type
_entity.pdbx_description
1 polymer ?
#
loop_
_entity_poly.entity_id
_entity_poly.type
_entity_poly.pdbx_seq_one_letter_code
_entity_poly.pdbx_strand_id
1 'polypeptide(L)'
;CIDVQAPRPSYKVDLSNPGSTVTAGTAAALAATALVFKDTDPAYAALCIRHAKELFDFAETTMSDKGYTAALNFYTSHSGWYDELSWAGAWIYLADGDETYLEKAEKYVDKWPIESQTTYIAYSWGHCWDDVHYGAALLLAKITNKSLYKEAIERHLDYWTVGFNGQRVRYTPKGLAHLTDWGVLRHATTTAFLACVYSDWSECPREKANIYIDFAKKQADYALGSSGRSYVVGFGVNPPQHPHHRTAHSSWCDSQKVPEYHRHVLYGALVGGPDASDAYVDDIGNYVTNEVACDYNAGFVGLLAKMYEKYGGNPIPNFMAIEEKTNEEIYVEATANSNNGVELKTYLYNKSGWPARVCDKLSFRYFMDLTEYVSAGYNPNDITVSIIYSAAPTAKISKPILYDASKNIYYCEIDLSGTKIFPGSNSDHQKETQFRIQPPAGAPWDNTNDFSYQGIKKNGEVVKEMPVYEDGVLIFGVEPNGTGPATPTPKPSVNPSPSPTPTSDILYGDINLDGKINSSDVTLLKRYIVKSIDVFPTADPERSLIASDVNGDGRVNSTDYSYLKRYVLKIIPTIPGNS
;
A
#
# COMPACT_ATOMS: atom_id res chain seq x y z
N CYS A 1 13.12 3.12 1.55
CA CYS A 1 12.52 2.27 2.55
C CYS A 1 13.36 2.33 3.81
N ILE A 2 12.82 2.94 4.83
CA ILE A 2 13.49 3.01 6.11
C ILE A 2 13.46 1.62 6.72
N ASP A 3 14.51 1.28 7.40
CA ASP A 3 14.78 0.10 8.16
C ASP A 3 13.53 -0.74 8.49
N VAL A 4 13.39 -1.89 7.86
CA VAL A 4 12.27 -2.83 8.08
C VAL A 4 12.24 -3.37 9.52
N GLN A 5 13.29 -3.11 10.31
CA GLN A 5 13.38 -3.44 11.73
C GLN A 5 13.09 -2.25 12.65
N ALA A 6 12.81 -1.05 12.09
CA ALA A 6 12.50 0.12 12.92
C ALA A 6 11.29 -0.18 13.82
N PRO A 7 11.35 0.25 15.08
CA PRO A 7 10.21 0.15 15.98
C PRO A 7 9.00 0.85 15.38
N ARG A 8 7.83 0.23 15.47
CA ARG A 8 6.56 0.81 15.05
C ARG A 8 5.66 0.99 16.27
N PRO A 9 5.93 2.00 17.11
CA PRO A 9 5.10 2.25 18.28
C PRO A 9 3.69 2.66 17.84
N SER A 10 2.69 2.21 18.58
CA SER A 10 1.32 2.70 18.47
C SER A 10 1.04 3.66 19.63
N TYR A 11 0.25 4.69 19.34
CA TYR A 11 -0.15 5.68 20.34
C TYR A 11 -1.66 5.62 20.50
N LYS A 12 -2.10 5.73 21.76
CA LYS A 12 -3.50 5.60 22.13
C LYS A 12 -4.07 6.96 22.50
N VAL A 13 -5.24 7.26 21.96
CA VAL A 13 -6.10 8.35 22.42
C VAL A 13 -7.02 7.83 23.53
N ASP A 14 -7.06 8.52 24.67
CA ASP A 14 -7.93 8.22 25.81
C ASP A 14 -8.22 9.49 26.63
N LEU A 15 -8.96 9.39 27.74
CA LEU A 15 -9.34 10.55 28.55
C LEU A 15 -8.15 11.34 29.11
N SER A 16 -7.01 10.70 29.32
CA SER A 16 -5.79 11.37 29.77
C SER A 16 -4.95 11.93 28.63
N ASN A 17 -5.14 11.39 27.43
CA ASN A 17 -4.51 11.80 26.19
C ASN A 17 -5.58 12.00 25.11
N PRO A 18 -6.40 13.05 25.19
CA PRO A 18 -7.50 13.27 24.28
C PRO A 18 -7.04 13.65 22.87
N GLY A 19 -7.88 13.32 21.88
CA GLY A 19 -7.71 13.65 20.47
C GLY A 19 -9.08 13.84 19.84
N SER A 20 -9.75 14.97 20.15
CA SER A 20 -11.13 15.22 19.73
C SER A 20 -11.28 15.35 18.22
N THR A 21 -10.32 16.00 17.54
CA THR A 21 -10.29 16.11 16.07
C THR A 21 -10.31 14.76 15.40
N VAL A 22 -9.34 13.88 15.74
CA VAL A 22 -9.22 12.57 15.08
C VAL A 22 -10.39 11.63 15.42
N THR A 23 -10.96 11.74 16.62
CA THR A 23 -12.08 10.89 17.03
C THR A 23 -13.39 11.34 16.40
N ALA A 24 -13.65 12.65 16.29
CA ALA A 24 -14.81 13.17 15.58
C ALA A 24 -14.73 12.92 14.07
N GLY A 25 -13.58 13.14 13.43
CA GLY A 25 -13.36 12.78 12.03
C GLY A 25 -13.59 11.29 11.76
N THR A 26 -13.11 10.41 12.67
CA THR A 26 -13.36 8.96 12.58
C THR A 26 -14.84 8.62 12.75
N ALA A 27 -15.54 9.31 13.66
CA ALA A 27 -16.98 9.14 13.83
C ALA A 27 -17.76 9.46 12.55
N ALA A 28 -17.41 10.57 11.87
CA ALA A 28 -17.99 10.94 10.58
C ALA A 28 -17.77 9.86 9.52
N ALA A 29 -16.53 9.34 9.43
CA ALA A 29 -16.17 8.29 8.46
C ALA A 29 -16.96 6.99 8.71
N LEU A 30 -17.12 6.57 9.97
CA LEU A 30 -17.91 5.38 10.31
C LEU A 30 -19.39 5.57 10.02
N ALA A 31 -19.96 6.75 10.30
CA ALA A 31 -21.35 7.05 9.97
C ALA A 31 -21.59 7.04 8.45
N ALA A 32 -20.69 7.63 7.66
CA ALA A 32 -20.75 7.57 6.20
C ALA A 32 -20.60 6.12 5.70
N THR A 33 -19.72 5.32 6.31
CA THR A 33 -19.56 3.90 6.00
C THR A 33 -20.87 3.13 6.25
N ALA A 34 -21.57 3.43 7.35
CA ALA A 34 -22.84 2.78 7.65
C ALA A 34 -23.90 3.00 6.53
N LEU A 35 -23.93 4.19 5.94
CA LEU A 35 -24.81 4.48 4.80
C LEU A 35 -24.52 3.62 3.58
N VAL A 36 -23.23 3.34 3.32
CA VAL A 36 -22.82 2.50 2.20
C VAL A 36 -23.23 1.04 2.40
N PHE A 37 -23.12 0.53 3.64
CA PHE A 37 -23.36 -0.88 3.94
C PHE A 37 -24.76 -1.21 4.46
N LYS A 38 -25.64 -0.22 4.67
CA LYS A 38 -26.95 -0.42 5.30
C LYS A 38 -27.81 -1.49 4.62
N ASP A 39 -27.72 -1.59 3.30
CA ASP A 39 -28.54 -2.52 2.52
C ASP A 39 -27.82 -3.86 2.25
N THR A 40 -26.50 -3.87 2.21
CA THR A 40 -25.69 -5.05 1.88
C THR A 40 -25.15 -5.78 3.11
N ASP A 41 -24.85 -5.08 4.20
CA ASP A 41 -24.47 -5.64 5.50
C ASP A 41 -25.03 -4.78 6.65
N PRO A 42 -26.35 -4.90 6.97
CA PRO A 42 -26.99 -4.10 8.03
C PRO A 42 -26.35 -4.27 9.41
N ALA A 43 -25.76 -5.44 9.69
CA ALA A 43 -25.10 -5.68 10.98
C ALA A 43 -23.77 -4.92 11.10
N TYR A 44 -23.00 -4.86 10.01
CA TYR A 44 -21.79 -4.04 9.95
C TYR A 44 -22.13 -2.54 9.99
N ALA A 45 -23.18 -2.12 9.27
CA ALA A 45 -23.68 -0.74 9.34
C ALA A 45 -24.07 -0.35 10.78
N ALA A 46 -24.83 -1.19 11.50
CA ALA A 46 -25.18 -0.95 12.90
C ALA A 46 -23.95 -0.88 13.81
N LEU A 47 -22.93 -1.71 13.57
CA LEU A 47 -21.65 -1.66 14.28
C LEU A 47 -20.94 -0.31 14.04
N CYS A 48 -20.91 0.14 12.79
CA CYS A 48 -20.31 1.43 12.43
C CYS A 48 -21.03 2.60 13.11
N ILE A 49 -22.37 2.63 13.10
CA ILE A 49 -23.17 3.66 13.78
C ILE A 49 -22.86 3.69 15.27
N ARG A 50 -22.85 2.52 15.92
CA ARG A 50 -22.54 2.44 17.36
C ARG A 50 -21.17 3.06 17.68
N HIS A 51 -20.13 2.67 16.95
CA HIS A 51 -18.80 3.22 17.17
C HIS A 51 -18.70 4.69 16.77
N ALA A 52 -19.42 5.14 15.75
CA ALA A 52 -19.51 6.55 15.41
C ALA A 52 -20.04 7.38 16.58
N LYS A 53 -21.14 6.93 17.22
CA LYS A 53 -21.69 7.59 18.40
C LYS A 53 -20.74 7.56 19.60
N GLU A 54 -20.12 6.42 19.90
CA GLU A 54 -19.12 6.29 20.98
C GLU A 54 -17.93 7.26 20.80
N LEU A 55 -17.42 7.38 19.58
CA LEU A 55 -16.30 8.29 19.27
C LEU A 55 -16.74 9.76 19.27
N PHE A 56 -17.93 10.06 18.81
CA PHE A 56 -18.51 11.40 18.90
C PHE A 56 -18.64 11.84 20.35
N ASP A 57 -19.23 10.99 21.22
CA ASP A 57 -19.40 11.27 22.64
C ASP A 57 -18.06 11.44 23.35
N PHE A 58 -17.05 10.66 22.96
CA PHE A 58 -15.69 10.83 23.46
C PHE A 58 -15.12 12.20 23.05
N ALA A 59 -15.23 12.58 21.78
CA ALA A 59 -14.76 13.87 21.28
C ALA A 59 -15.46 15.06 21.96
N GLU A 60 -16.80 14.98 22.12
CA GLU A 60 -17.61 15.99 22.78
C GLU A 60 -17.30 16.09 24.29
N THR A 61 -16.97 14.98 24.95
CA THR A 61 -16.62 14.96 26.37
C THR A 61 -15.25 15.57 26.62
N THR A 62 -14.29 15.29 25.76
CA THR A 62 -12.90 15.71 25.95
C THR A 62 -12.61 17.12 25.44
N MET A 63 -13.16 17.51 24.31
CA MET A 63 -12.96 18.83 23.64
C MET A 63 -11.51 19.30 23.73
N SER A 64 -10.56 18.43 23.34
CA SER A 64 -9.13 18.70 23.47
C SER A 64 -8.31 17.75 22.60
N ASP A 65 -7.23 18.27 22.02
CA ASP A 65 -6.20 17.48 21.32
C ASP A 65 -4.86 17.45 22.08
N LYS A 66 -4.86 17.81 23.37
CA LYS A 66 -3.61 17.93 24.14
C LYS A 66 -2.84 16.61 24.28
N GLY A 67 -3.49 15.47 24.18
CA GLY A 67 -2.87 14.15 24.26
C GLY A 67 -2.32 13.65 22.92
N TYR A 68 -2.73 14.23 21.83
CA TYR A 68 -2.36 13.82 20.46
C TYR A 68 -0.99 14.39 20.06
N THR A 69 0.04 14.13 20.87
CA THR A 69 1.38 14.73 20.69
C THR A 69 2.27 13.99 19.70
N ALA A 70 2.01 12.71 19.44
CA ALA A 70 2.86 11.87 18.60
C ALA A 70 2.93 12.32 17.14
N ALA A 71 1.91 12.99 16.64
CA ALA A 71 1.80 13.46 15.26
C ALA A 71 1.81 14.99 15.11
N LEU A 72 2.07 15.75 16.18
CA LEU A 72 2.01 17.22 16.17
C LEU A 72 2.85 17.89 15.08
N ASN A 73 3.98 17.30 14.70
CA ASN A 73 4.83 17.85 13.65
C ASN A 73 4.25 17.69 12.24
N PHE A 74 3.19 16.89 12.08
CA PHE A 74 2.60 16.55 10.78
C PHE A 74 1.11 16.87 10.71
N TYR A 75 0.37 16.68 11.81
CA TYR A 75 -1.08 16.75 11.87
C TYR A 75 -1.56 17.57 13.08
N THR A 76 -1.07 18.80 13.19
CA THR A 76 -1.63 19.77 14.13
C THR A 76 -2.90 20.37 13.52
N SER A 77 -4.05 20.21 14.18
CA SER A 77 -5.26 20.91 13.75
C SER A 77 -5.13 22.41 13.96
N HIS A 78 -5.47 23.18 12.93
CA HIS A 78 -5.55 24.63 12.92
C HIS A 78 -7.00 25.12 12.99
N SER A 79 -7.99 24.33 12.53
CA SER A 79 -9.43 24.61 12.63
C SER A 79 -9.98 24.33 14.02
N GLY A 80 -9.30 23.49 14.80
CA GLY A 80 -9.77 22.93 16.07
C GLY A 80 -10.58 21.66 15.83
N TRP A 81 -11.57 21.37 16.68
CA TRP A 81 -12.40 20.15 16.65
C TRP A 81 -13.90 20.42 16.47
N TYR A 82 -14.30 21.69 16.35
CA TYR A 82 -15.72 22.04 16.32
C TYR A 82 -16.36 21.75 14.94
N ASP A 83 -15.60 21.90 13.88
CA ASP A 83 -16.02 21.56 12.55
C ASP A 83 -16.10 20.05 12.33
N GLU A 84 -15.19 19.24 12.92
CA GLU A 84 -15.31 17.80 12.92
C GLU A 84 -16.51 17.31 13.74
N LEU A 85 -16.83 17.94 14.87
CA LEU A 85 -18.04 17.63 15.62
C LEU A 85 -19.31 17.96 14.82
N SER A 86 -19.36 19.09 14.13
CA SER A 86 -20.47 19.43 13.23
C SER A 86 -20.57 18.44 12.07
N TRP A 87 -19.44 18.09 11.46
CA TRP A 87 -19.33 17.12 10.38
C TRP A 87 -19.81 15.74 10.80
N ALA A 88 -19.31 15.23 11.94
CA ALA A 88 -19.70 13.94 12.49
C ALA A 88 -21.18 13.89 12.89
N GLY A 89 -21.69 14.92 13.56
CA GLY A 89 -23.11 15.00 13.94
C GLY A 89 -24.02 14.95 12.72
N ALA A 90 -23.70 15.67 11.65
CA ALA A 90 -24.47 15.65 10.40
C ALA A 90 -24.45 14.26 9.74
N TRP A 91 -23.29 13.57 9.69
CA TRP A 91 -23.19 12.22 9.14
C TRP A 91 -23.92 11.17 9.98
N ILE A 92 -23.83 11.25 11.33
CA ILE A 92 -24.54 10.34 12.22
C ILE A 92 -26.07 10.51 12.04
N TYR A 93 -26.55 11.75 11.99
CA TYR A 93 -27.96 12.02 11.70
C TYR A 93 -28.42 11.41 10.38
N LEU A 94 -27.65 11.58 9.30
CA LEU A 94 -27.95 10.99 7.99
C LEU A 94 -27.99 9.46 8.04
N ALA A 95 -27.13 8.83 8.84
CA ALA A 95 -27.03 7.39 8.92
C ALA A 95 -28.10 6.73 9.80
N ASP A 96 -28.51 7.40 10.87
CA ASP A 96 -29.35 6.81 11.94
C ASP A 96 -30.69 7.54 12.15
N GLY A 97 -30.81 8.80 11.70
CA GLY A 97 -32.02 9.62 11.87
C GLY A 97 -32.19 10.21 13.28
N ASP A 98 -31.17 10.14 14.14
CA ASP A 98 -31.22 10.65 15.51
C ASP A 98 -31.05 12.18 15.51
N GLU A 99 -32.16 12.91 15.73
CA GLU A 99 -32.23 14.38 15.73
C GLU A 99 -31.25 15.03 16.74
N THR A 100 -30.89 14.31 17.80
CA THR A 100 -29.96 14.87 18.81
C THR A 100 -28.57 15.14 18.23
N TYR A 101 -28.14 14.36 17.22
CA TYR A 101 -26.86 14.61 16.53
C TYR A 101 -26.95 15.75 15.53
N LEU A 102 -28.12 15.99 14.93
CA LEU A 102 -28.33 17.18 14.12
C LEU A 102 -28.29 18.46 14.99
N GLU A 103 -28.97 18.45 16.13
CA GLU A 103 -28.93 19.56 17.11
C GLU A 103 -27.48 19.83 17.57
N LYS A 104 -26.72 18.78 17.85
CA LYS A 104 -25.31 18.89 18.22
C LYS A 104 -24.46 19.43 17.05
N ALA A 105 -24.68 18.97 15.81
CA ALA A 105 -23.97 19.49 14.65
C ALA A 105 -24.20 21.00 14.48
N GLU A 106 -25.43 21.47 14.64
CA GLU A 106 -25.78 22.91 14.55
C GLU A 106 -25.24 23.73 15.74
N LYS A 107 -25.15 23.13 16.93
CA LYS A 107 -24.65 23.79 18.14
C LYS A 107 -23.21 24.31 18.01
N TYR A 108 -22.39 23.63 17.24
CA TYR A 108 -20.96 24.01 17.12
C TYR A 108 -20.66 24.97 15.98
N VAL A 109 -21.63 25.31 15.16
CA VAL A 109 -21.46 26.20 13.99
C VAL A 109 -21.00 27.61 14.41
N ASP A 110 -21.41 28.09 15.58
CA ASP A 110 -20.98 29.39 16.15
C ASP A 110 -19.48 29.41 16.56
N LYS A 111 -18.82 28.28 16.55
CA LYS A 111 -17.40 28.11 16.84
C LYS A 111 -16.54 27.95 15.59
N TRP A 112 -17.17 27.83 14.43
CA TRP A 112 -16.43 27.73 13.17
C TRP A 112 -15.61 28.98 12.88
N PRO A 113 -14.53 28.86 12.12
CA PRO A 113 -13.70 30.03 11.78
C PRO A 113 -14.53 31.07 11.04
N ILE A 114 -14.22 32.33 11.33
CA ILE A 114 -14.84 33.50 10.68
C ILE A 114 -13.81 34.13 9.74
N GLU A 115 -14.26 34.52 8.53
CA GLU A 115 -13.43 35.18 7.55
C GLU A 115 -12.93 36.52 8.11
N SER A 116 -11.62 36.79 7.89
CA SER A 116 -10.95 37.98 8.46
C SER A 116 -11.71 39.27 8.17
N GLN A 117 -11.88 40.10 9.20
CA GLN A 117 -12.57 41.40 9.15
C GLN A 117 -14.04 41.35 8.70
N THR A 118 -14.69 40.20 8.85
CA THR A 118 -16.11 39.99 8.51
C THR A 118 -16.88 39.34 9.64
N THR A 119 -18.18 39.12 9.42
CA THR A 119 -19.04 38.25 10.26
C THR A 119 -19.42 36.97 9.54
N TYR A 120 -18.83 36.68 8.39
CA TYR A 120 -19.13 35.50 7.60
C TYR A 120 -18.33 34.32 8.10
N ILE A 121 -18.94 33.11 8.06
CA ILE A 121 -18.20 31.88 8.16
C ILE A 121 -17.09 31.89 7.10
N ALA A 122 -15.90 31.43 7.45
CA ALA A 122 -14.74 31.45 6.57
C ALA A 122 -15.05 30.74 5.22
N TYR A 123 -14.61 31.37 4.13
CA TYR A 123 -14.91 30.89 2.79
C TYR A 123 -13.71 30.85 1.84
N SER A 124 -12.58 31.45 2.24
CA SER A 124 -11.43 31.70 1.36
C SER A 124 -10.36 30.61 1.42
N TRP A 125 -10.60 29.50 2.13
CA TRP A 125 -9.72 28.34 2.18
C TRP A 125 -10.32 27.15 1.41
N GLY A 126 -9.93 25.90 1.71
CA GLY A 126 -10.39 24.70 1.04
C GLY A 126 -10.66 23.54 2.00
N HIS A 127 -11.65 22.74 1.70
CA HIS A 127 -11.93 21.52 2.43
C HIS A 127 -10.74 20.55 2.37
N CYS A 128 -10.26 20.09 3.51
CA CYS A 128 -9.09 19.22 3.63
C CYS A 128 -9.17 18.37 4.91
N TRP A 129 -8.11 17.61 5.21
CA TRP A 129 -8.03 16.76 6.38
C TRP A 129 -8.20 17.50 7.72
N ASP A 130 -7.85 18.78 7.78
CA ASP A 130 -7.92 19.63 8.97
C ASP A 130 -9.21 20.43 9.01
N ASP A 131 -9.59 21.07 7.91
CA ASP A 131 -10.71 22.00 7.85
C ASP A 131 -11.89 21.39 7.08
N VAL A 132 -12.89 20.90 7.80
CA VAL A 132 -14.06 20.19 7.26
C VAL A 132 -15.35 21.00 7.30
N HIS A 133 -15.33 22.26 7.80
CA HIS A 133 -16.56 23.05 7.94
C HIS A 133 -17.27 23.32 6.61
N TYR A 134 -16.55 23.39 5.47
CA TYR A 134 -17.17 23.55 4.13
C TYR A 134 -18.08 22.37 3.77
N GLY A 135 -17.60 21.13 4.03
CA GLY A 135 -18.38 19.94 3.86
C GLY A 135 -19.56 19.86 4.86
N ALA A 136 -19.32 20.27 6.11
CA ALA A 136 -20.36 20.35 7.14
C ALA A 136 -21.45 21.36 6.74
N ALA A 137 -21.08 22.54 6.23
CA ALA A 137 -22.04 23.53 5.73
C ALA A 137 -22.88 22.99 4.57
N LEU A 138 -22.26 22.25 3.63
CA LEU A 138 -22.96 21.63 2.53
C LEU A 138 -23.97 20.59 3.02
N LEU A 139 -23.58 19.70 3.94
CA LEU A 139 -24.49 18.71 4.52
C LEU A 139 -25.65 19.37 5.27
N LEU A 140 -25.36 20.33 6.16
CA LEU A 140 -26.37 21.04 6.93
C LEU A 140 -27.31 21.84 6.02
N ALA A 141 -26.82 22.43 4.92
CA ALA A 141 -27.67 23.06 3.92
C ALA A 141 -28.67 22.06 3.33
N LYS A 142 -28.21 20.90 2.91
CA LYS A 142 -29.06 19.86 2.32
C LYS A 142 -30.03 19.22 3.32
N ILE A 143 -29.63 19.06 4.57
CA ILE A 143 -30.46 18.47 5.63
C ILE A 143 -31.54 19.47 6.09
N THR A 144 -31.14 20.70 6.40
CA THR A 144 -32.01 21.65 7.11
C THR A 144 -32.68 22.68 6.20
N ASN A 145 -32.16 22.87 5.00
CA ASN A 145 -32.54 23.93 4.05
C ASN A 145 -32.43 25.38 4.62
N LYS A 146 -31.65 25.59 5.72
CA LYS A 146 -31.48 26.90 6.35
C LYS A 146 -30.59 27.80 5.50
N SER A 147 -30.96 29.09 5.40
CA SER A 147 -30.21 30.11 4.64
C SER A 147 -28.77 30.26 5.12
N LEU A 148 -28.52 30.16 6.42
CA LEU A 148 -27.16 30.24 7.01
C LEU A 148 -26.16 29.33 6.31
N TYR A 149 -26.53 28.05 6.13
CA TYR A 149 -25.65 27.05 5.55
C TYR A 149 -25.58 27.15 4.03
N LYS A 150 -26.71 27.46 3.38
CA LYS A 150 -26.73 27.73 1.93
C LYS A 150 -25.82 28.88 1.57
N GLU A 151 -25.94 30.01 2.29
CA GLU A 151 -25.07 31.14 2.06
C GLU A 151 -23.61 30.87 2.37
N ALA A 152 -23.30 30.06 3.39
CA ALA A 152 -21.93 29.67 3.73
C ALA A 152 -21.26 28.89 2.61
N ILE A 153 -21.91 27.81 2.13
CA ILE A 153 -21.35 26.99 1.03
C ILE A 153 -21.34 27.78 -0.29
N GLU A 154 -22.35 28.59 -0.58
CA GLU A 154 -22.37 29.40 -1.80
C GLU A 154 -21.26 30.47 -1.80
N ARG A 155 -20.98 31.16 -0.68
CA ARG A 155 -19.84 32.09 -0.59
C ARG A 155 -18.52 31.38 -0.87
N HIS A 156 -18.35 30.17 -0.32
CA HIS A 156 -17.16 29.38 -0.60
C HIS A 156 -17.05 29.02 -2.08
N LEU A 157 -18.09 28.47 -2.68
CA LEU A 157 -18.07 28.07 -4.10
C LEU A 157 -17.97 29.31 -5.04
N ASP A 158 -18.60 30.42 -4.68
CA ASP A 158 -18.47 31.68 -5.44
C ASP A 158 -17.03 32.22 -5.37
N TYR A 159 -16.36 32.18 -4.19
CA TYR A 159 -14.95 32.56 -4.08
C TYR A 159 -14.06 31.73 -5.02
N TRP A 160 -14.35 30.44 -5.16
CA TRP A 160 -13.59 29.55 -6.05
C TRP A 160 -13.96 29.71 -7.54
N THR A 161 -15.08 30.33 -7.86
CA THR A 161 -15.59 30.41 -9.25
C THR A 161 -15.64 31.86 -9.75
N VAL A 162 -16.70 32.59 -9.44
CA VAL A 162 -16.98 33.92 -9.96
C VAL A 162 -16.39 35.02 -9.09
N GLY A 163 -16.05 34.72 -7.85
CA GLY A 163 -15.59 35.65 -6.83
C GLY A 163 -16.72 36.08 -5.86
N PHE A 164 -16.32 36.48 -4.65
CA PHE A 164 -17.19 37.03 -3.61
C PHE A 164 -16.51 38.23 -2.95
N ASN A 165 -17.23 39.31 -2.72
CA ASN A 165 -16.71 40.56 -2.14
C ASN A 165 -15.44 41.10 -2.84
N GLY A 166 -15.34 40.98 -4.15
CA GLY A 166 -14.17 41.40 -4.91
C GLY A 166 -12.93 40.51 -4.75
N GLN A 167 -13.07 39.39 -4.04
CA GLN A 167 -12.01 38.41 -3.86
C GLN A 167 -12.34 37.12 -4.60
N ARG A 168 -11.34 36.48 -5.16
CA ARG A 168 -11.44 35.18 -5.83
C ARG A 168 -10.15 34.40 -5.70
N VAL A 169 -10.23 33.10 -5.63
CA VAL A 169 -9.05 32.26 -5.75
C VAL A 169 -8.28 32.56 -7.05
N ARG A 170 -6.98 32.59 -6.96
CA ARG A 170 -6.13 32.82 -8.14
C ARG A 170 -6.28 31.63 -9.10
N TYR A 171 -6.18 31.90 -10.41
CA TYR A 171 -6.09 30.88 -11.44
C TYR A 171 -4.73 30.91 -12.10
N THR A 172 -4.17 29.74 -12.40
CA THR A 172 -2.99 29.61 -13.24
C THR A 172 -3.31 30.01 -14.68
N PRO A 173 -2.31 30.30 -15.53
CA PRO A 173 -2.53 30.60 -16.95
C PRO A 173 -3.34 29.55 -17.72
N LYS A 174 -3.23 28.27 -17.32
CA LYS A 174 -3.96 27.16 -17.96
C LYS A 174 -5.27 26.80 -17.25
N GLY A 175 -5.66 27.54 -16.22
CA GLY A 175 -6.99 27.46 -15.62
C GLY A 175 -7.15 26.60 -14.37
N LEU A 176 -6.06 26.19 -13.71
CA LEU A 176 -6.14 25.57 -12.40
C LEU A 176 -6.49 26.62 -11.34
N ALA A 177 -7.45 26.34 -10.48
CA ALA A 177 -7.72 27.12 -9.28
C ALA A 177 -6.59 26.91 -8.26
N HIS A 178 -5.81 27.94 -7.99
CA HIS A 178 -4.56 27.87 -7.25
C HIS A 178 -4.68 28.56 -5.89
N LEU A 179 -5.01 27.80 -4.86
CA LEU A 179 -5.15 28.30 -3.49
C LEU A 179 -3.78 28.51 -2.82
N THR A 180 -2.92 27.52 -2.89
CA THR A 180 -1.61 27.48 -2.26
C THR A 180 -0.66 26.62 -3.08
N ASP A 181 0.65 26.78 -2.90
CA ASP A 181 1.64 26.01 -3.67
C ASP A 181 1.70 24.54 -3.26
N TRP A 182 1.46 24.21 -1.99
CA TRP A 182 1.55 22.83 -1.50
C TRP A 182 0.23 22.08 -1.71
N GLY A 183 0.28 21.09 -2.56
CA GLY A 183 -0.88 20.22 -2.82
C GLY A 183 -2.04 20.97 -3.48
N VAL A 184 -1.76 21.84 -4.44
CA VAL A 184 -2.77 22.69 -5.09
C VAL A 184 -3.93 21.89 -5.68
N LEU A 185 -3.66 20.73 -6.29
CA LEU A 185 -4.69 19.86 -6.86
C LEU A 185 -5.60 19.23 -5.80
N ARG A 186 -5.08 18.91 -4.61
CA ARG A 186 -5.90 18.47 -3.49
C ARG A 186 -7.07 19.43 -3.23
N HIS A 187 -6.75 20.71 -3.06
CA HIS A 187 -7.76 21.74 -2.77
C HIS A 187 -8.70 21.99 -3.95
N ALA A 188 -8.14 22.12 -5.16
CA ALA A 188 -8.94 22.37 -6.36
C ALA A 188 -9.93 21.24 -6.66
N THR A 189 -9.49 19.99 -6.58
CA THR A 189 -10.34 18.82 -6.89
C THR A 189 -11.35 18.53 -5.78
N THR A 190 -10.99 18.75 -4.51
CA THR A 190 -11.94 18.59 -3.40
C THR A 190 -13.03 19.66 -3.44
N THR A 191 -12.68 20.93 -3.68
CA THR A 191 -13.69 21.98 -3.85
C THR A 191 -14.56 21.72 -5.09
N ALA A 192 -13.98 21.22 -6.18
CA ALA A 192 -14.71 20.79 -7.37
C ALA A 192 -15.70 19.66 -7.06
N PHE A 193 -15.34 18.72 -6.19
CA PHE A 193 -16.28 17.69 -5.72
C PHE A 193 -17.43 18.31 -4.91
N LEU A 194 -17.18 19.22 -3.96
CA LEU A 194 -18.22 19.91 -3.23
C LEU A 194 -19.16 20.69 -4.19
N ALA A 195 -18.58 21.33 -5.22
CA ALA A 195 -19.32 22.05 -6.25
C ALA A 195 -20.28 21.11 -7.02
N CYS A 196 -19.85 19.88 -7.37
CA CYS A 196 -20.73 18.87 -7.97
C CYS A 196 -21.87 18.49 -7.03
N VAL A 197 -21.55 18.16 -5.78
CA VAL A 197 -22.56 17.71 -4.80
C VAL A 197 -23.59 18.80 -4.52
N TYR A 198 -23.18 20.08 -4.47
CA TYR A 198 -24.09 21.18 -4.29
C TYR A 198 -24.91 21.47 -5.55
N SER A 199 -24.32 21.43 -6.75
CA SER A 199 -25.00 21.66 -8.02
C SER A 199 -26.08 20.61 -8.35
N ASP A 200 -25.95 19.39 -7.84
CA ASP A 200 -26.95 18.32 -8.01
C ASP A 200 -28.14 18.46 -7.04
N TRP A 201 -28.07 19.36 -6.07
CA TRP A 201 -29.16 19.57 -5.14
C TRP A 201 -30.26 20.45 -5.75
N SER A 202 -31.52 20.03 -5.59
CA SER A 202 -32.70 20.70 -6.19
C SER A 202 -32.86 22.17 -5.77
N GLU A 203 -32.38 22.53 -4.56
CA GLU A 203 -32.45 23.91 -4.05
C GLU A 203 -31.26 24.79 -4.49
N CYS A 204 -30.27 24.22 -5.19
CA CYS A 204 -29.20 25.02 -5.78
C CYS A 204 -29.77 25.88 -6.93
N PRO A 205 -29.58 27.23 -6.91
CA PRO A 205 -30.02 28.08 -8.01
C PRO A 205 -29.43 27.61 -9.34
N ARG A 206 -30.27 27.45 -10.37
CA ARG A 206 -29.87 26.88 -11.67
C ARG A 206 -28.67 27.58 -12.30
N GLU A 207 -28.60 28.90 -12.16
CA GLU A 207 -27.47 29.68 -12.67
C GLU A 207 -26.16 29.28 -11.96
N LYS A 208 -26.19 29.19 -10.62
CA LYS A 208 -25.04 28.75 -9.82
C LYS A 208 -24.66 27.31 -10.11
N ALA A 209 -25.63 26.42 -10.24
CA ALA A 209 -25.41 25.02 -10.59
C ALA A 209 -24.59 24.86 -11.88
N ASN A 210 -24.93 25.64 -12.92
CA ASN A 210 -24.19 25.63 -14.18
C ASN A 210 -22.75 26.12 -14.02
N ILE A 211 -22.52 27.14 -13.21
CA ILE A 211 -21.17 27.68 -12.92
C ILE A 211 -20.35 26.64 -12.17
N TYR A 212 -20.93 26.03 -11.13
CA TYR A 212 -20.22 25.09 -10.26
C TYR A 212 -19.86 23.78 -10.98
N ILE A 213 -20.75 23.27 -11.83
CA ILE A 213 -20.44 22.05 -12.62
C ILE A 213 -19.40 22.33 -13.71
N ASP A 214 -19.42 23.50 -14.34
CA ASP A 214 -18.39 23.90 -15.32
C ASP A 214 -17.01 24.03 -14.65
N PHE A 215 -16.96 24.63 -13.47
CA PHE A 215 -15.76 24.69 -12.64
C PHE A 215 -15.24 23.28 -12.33
N ALA A 216 -16.13 22.41 -11.81
CA ALA A 216 -15.76 21.07 -11.42
C ALA A 216 -15.19 20.27 -12.60
N LYS A 217 -15.83 20.35 -13.76
CA LYS A 217 -15.35 19.70 -14.99
C LYS A 217 -13.96 20.22 -15.38
N LYS A 218 -13.75 21.54 -15.37
CA LYS A 218 -12.47 22.15 -15.74
C LYS A 218 -11.33 21.72 -14.82
N GLN A 219 -11.58 21.61 -13.51
CA GLN A 219 -10.56 21.16 -12.57
C GLN A 219 -10.25 19.64 -12.74
N ALA A 220 -11.27 18.83 -12.99
CA ALA A 220 -11.08 17.40 -13.33
C ALA A 220 -10.28 17.25 -14.63
N ASP A 221 -10.69 17.94 -15.70
CA ASP A 221 -9.99 17.90 -16.98
C ASP A 221 -8.52 18.37 -16.85
N TYR A 222 -8.25 19.39 -16.02
CA TYR A 222 -6.90 19.86 -15.75
C TYR A 222 -6.04 18.76 -15.12
N ALA A 223 -6.54 18.13 -14.06
CA ALA A 223 -5.84 17.05 -13.36
C ALA A 223 -5.57 15.85 -14.29
N LEU A 224 -6.51 15.54 -15.19
CA LEU A 224 -6.43 14.41 -16.12
C LEU A 224 -5.59 14.70 -17.38
N GLY A 225 -5.22 15.94 -17.65
CA GLY A 225 -4.25 16.23 -18.71
C GLY A 225 -4.62 17.33 -19.72
N SER A 226 -5.71 18.08 -19.57
CA SER A 226 -6.07 19.16 -20.50
C SER A 226 -5.03 20.29 -20.54
N SER A 227 -4.21 20.41 -19.49
CA SER A 227 -3.08 21.35 -19.43
C SER A 227 -1.86 20.97 -20.29
N GLY A 228 -1.88 19.77 -20.91
CA GLY A 228 -0.78 19.20 -21.71
C GLY A 228 -0.01 18.08 -20.99
N ARG A 229 -0.31 17.81 -19.71
CA ARG A 229 0.17 16.65 -18.96
C ARG A 229 -0.85 16.22 -17.92
N SER A 230 -0.87 14.92 -17.61
CA SER A 230 -1.60 14.39 -16.46
C SER A 230 -0.84 14.62 -15.15
N TYR A 231 -1.58 14.78 -14.06
CA TYR A 231 -1.08 14.81 -12.69
C TYR A 231 -1.48 13.55 -11.91
N VAL A 232 -1.87 12.50 -12.63
CA VAL A 232 -2.31 11.22 -12.07
C VAL A 232 -1.30 10.15 -12.44
N VAL A 233 -0.71 9.49 -11.44
CA VAL A 233 0.29 8.45 -11.65
C VAL A 233 -0.28 7.31 -12.49
N GLY A 234 0.45 6.93 -13.53
CA GLY A 234 0.09 5.83 -14.43
C GLY A 234 -1.10 6.10 -15.35
N PHE A 235 -1.58 7.35 -15.46
CA PHE A 235 -2.72 7.70 -16.31
C PHE A 235 -2.47 8.93 -17.17
N GLY A 236 -2.90 8.88 -18.44
CA GLY A 236 -2.91 10.03 -19.36
C GLY A 236 -1.55 10.34 -20.00
N VAL A 237 -1.40 11.59 -20.47
CA VAL A 237 -0.21 12.04 -21.19
C VAL A 237 0.84 12.56 -20.22
N ASN A 238 2.09 12.11 -20.34
CA ASN A 238 3.21 12.49 -19.47
C ASN A 238 2.85 12.44 -17.97
N PRO A 239 2.37 11.28 -17.45
CA PRO A 239 2.00 11.15 -16.05
C PRO A 239 3.24 11.28 -15.14
N PRO A 240 3.06 11.62 -13.85
CA PRO A 240 4.13 11.58 -12.86
C PRO A 240 4.76 10.17 -12.76
N GLN A 241 6.08 10.10 -12.73
CA GLN A 241 6.87 8.87 -12.59
C GLN A 241 7.66 8.84 -11.27
N HIS A 242 7.87 10.00 -10.65
CA HIS A 242 8.67 10.17 -9.44
C HIS A 242 7.88 10.84 -8.29
N PRO A 243 6.67 10.33 -7.93
CA PRO A 243 5.91 10.91 -6.84
C PRO A 243 6.71 10.87 -5.54
N HIS A 244 6.54 11.87 -4.67
CA HIS A 244 7.19 11.88 -3.36
C HIS A 244 6.52 10.85 -2.43
N HIS A 245 6.93 9.57 -2.57
CA HIS A 245 6.41 8.48 -1.75
C HIS A 245 7.48 7.41 -1.52
N ARG A 246 8.16 7.46 -0.37
CA ARG A 246 9.32 6.61 -0.07
C ARG A 246 9.02 5.11 -0.13
N THR A 247 7.86 4.67 0.35
CA THR A 247 7.49 3.25 0.33
C THR A 247 7.29 2.76 -1.10
N ALA A 248 6.64 3.54 -1.97
CA ALA A 248 6.49 3.19 -3.38
C ALA A 248 7.83 3.21 -4.12
N HIS A 249 8.71 4.17 -3.81
CA HIS A 249 10.07 4.19 -4.34
C HIS A 249 10.85 2.93 -3.95
N SER A 250 10.67 2.46 -2.72
CA SER A 250 11.20 1.18 -2.23
C SER A 250 12.71 1.04 -2.37
N SER A 251 13.47 2.09 -2.03
CA SER A 251 14.93 2.03 -1.99
C SER A 251 15.41 0.92 -1.05
N TRP A 252 16.42 0.19 -1.49
CA TRP A 252 17.08 -0.83 -0.67
C TRP A 252 18.26 -0.29 0.13
N CYS A 253 18.64 0.98 -0.07
CA CYS A 253 19.79 1.62 0.59
C CYS A 253 19.46 3.02 1.16
N ASP A 254 18.20 3.27 1.46
CA ASP A 254 17.66 4.53 2.02
C ASP A 254 18.07 5.78 1.21
N SER A 255 18.06 5.67 -0.10
CA SER A 255 18.40 6.75 -1.02
C SER A 255 17.22 7.07 -1.95
N GLN A 256 16.86 8.34 -2.08
CA GLN A 256 15.86 8.79 -3.06
C GLN A 256 16.36 8.73 -4.52
N LYS A 257 17.66 8.44 -4.73
CA LYS A 257 18.28 8.31 -6.06
C LYS A 257 18.47 6.86 -6.50
N VAL A 258 18.17 5.89 -5.65
CA VAL A 258 18.41 4.47 -5.91
C VAL A 258 17.21 3.66 -5.43
N PRO A 259 16.52 2.98 -6.35
CA PRO A 259 16.67 3.01 -7.81
C PRO A 259 16.27 4.36 -8.42
N GLU A 260 16.53 4.57 -9.70
CA GLU A 260 16.15 5.79 -10.41
C GLU A 260 14.62 5.95 -10.48
N TYR A 261 13.90 4.85 -10.75
CA TYR A 261 12.44 4.81 -10.85
C TYR A 261 11.83 4.07 -9.66
N HIS A 262 10.60 4.42 -9.34
CA HIS A 262 9.81 3.73 -8.32
C HIS A 262 9.67 2.25 -8.67
N ARG A 263 9.85 1.39 -7.66
CA ARG A 263 9.64 -0.06 -7.80
C ARG A 263 8.17 -0.41 -7.74
N HIS A 264 7.36 0.41 -7.07
CA HIS A 264 5.92 0.27 -6.97
C HIS A 264 5.23 1.46 -7.63
N VAL A 265 4.33 1.19 -8.56
CA VAL A 265 3.56 2.23 -9.25
C VAL A 265 2.24 2.46 -8.52
N LEU A 266 2.03 3.66 -8.00
CA LEU A 266 0.80 4.05 -7.32
C LEU A 266 -0.26 4.48 -8.34
N TYR A 267 -0.76 3.54 -9.15
CA TYR A 267 -1.76 3.83 -10.19
C TYR A 267 -2.96 4.60 -9.64
N GLY A 268 -3.27 5.74 -10.25
CA GLY A 268 -4.39 6.60 -9.87
C GLY A 268 -4.08 7.61 -8.76
N ALA A 269 -2.87 7.63 -8.20
CA ALA A 269 -2.52 8.64 -7.20
C ALA A 269 -2.40 10.03 -7.81
N LEU A 270 -3.06 11.02 -7.20
CA LEU A 270 -2.98 12.42 -7.56
C LEU A 270 -1.78 13.05 -6.87
N VAL A 271 -0.88 13.69 -7.63
CA VAL A 271 0.23 14.47 -7.07
C VAL A 271 -0.21 15.87 -6.64
N GLY A 272 0.62 16.55 -5.85
CA GLY A 272 0.35 17.90 -5.36
C GLY A 272 -0.02 18.91 -6.45
N GLY A 273 0.62 18.84 -7.63
CA GLY A 273 0.30 19.68 -8.79
C GLY A 273 1.33 20.77 -9.06
N PRO A 274 1.11 21.61 -10.07
CA PRO A 274 2.04 22.63 -10.50
C PRO A 274 2.04 23.88 -9.59
N ASP A 275 3.01 24.75 -9.79
CA ASP A 275 3.01 26.07 -9.19
C ASP A 275 1.98 27.03 -9.85
N ALA A 276 1.93 28.26 -9.37
CA ALA A 276 1.02 29.29 -9.85
C ALA A 276 1.25 29.72 -11.32
N SER A 277 2.32 29.28 -11.96
CA SER A 277 2.66 29.53 -13.37
C SER A 277 2.44 28.31 -14.28
N ASP A 278 1.84 27.22 -13.77
CA ASP A 278 1.72 25.90 -14.40
C ASP A 278 3.05 25.15 -14.58
N ALA A 279 4.12 25.55 -13.89
CA ALA A 279 5.38 24.82 -13.92
C ALA A 279 5.34 23.64 -12.94
N TYR A 280 5.84 22.50 -13.41
CA TYR A 280 5.88 21.25 -12.64
C TYR A 280 7.15 20.47 -12.94
N VAL A 281 7.82 20.02 -11.90
CA VAL A 281 9.00 19.16 -11.99
C VAL A 281 8.68 17.83 -11.32
N ASP A 282 8.82 16.75 -12.10
CA ASP A 282 8.60 15.38 -11.62
C ASP A 282 9.87 14.88 -10.90
N ASP A 283 9.99 15.20 -9.61
CA ASP A 283 11.13 14.89 -8.76
C ASP A 283 10.65 14.34 -7.41
N ILE A 284 11.13 13.17 -7.04
CA ILE A 284 10.83 12.52 -5.74
C ILE A 284 11.23 13.40 -4.55
N GLY A 285 12.23 14.26 -4.68
CA GLY A 285 12.66 15.20 -3.63
C GLY A 285 11.70 16.36 -3.42
N ASN A 286 10.83 16.65 -4.39
CA ASN A 286 9.89 17.77 -4.34
C ASN A 286 8.55 17.35 -3.71
N TYR A 287 8.43 17.46 -2.40
CA TYR A 287 7.19 17.14 -1.69
C TYR A 287 6.07 18.17 -1.89
N VAL A 288 6.39 19.41 -2.26
CA VAL A 288 5.38 20.49 -2.44
C VAL A 288 4.47 20.18 -3.63
N THR A 289 5.06 19.82 -4.78
CA THR A 289 4.32 19.59 -6.04
C THR A 289 4.08 18.13 -6.35
N ASN A 290 4.87 17.21 -5.76
CA ASN A 290 4.90 15.80 -6.17
C ASN A 290 4.49 14.81 -5.07
N GLU A 291 4.10 15.28 -3.88
CA GLU A 291 3.55 14.43 -2.83
C GLU A 291 2.23 13.81 -3.28
N VAL A 292 1.99 12.58 -2.82
CA VAL A 292 0.73 11.86 -2.94
C VAL A 292 0.25 11.45 -1.55
N ALA A 293 -1.06 11.56 -1.30
CA ALA A 293 -1.65 11.22 -0.01
C ALA A 293 -3.11 10.77 -0.15
N CYS A 294 -3.63 10.08 0.87
CA CYS A 294 -5.02 9.63 0.88
C CYS A 294 -6.00 10.79 0.79
N ASP A 295 -5.73 11.91 1.48
CA ASP A 295 -6.59 13.10 1.44
C ASP A 295 -6.55 13.80 0.08
N TYR A 296 -5.44 13.74 -0.67
CA TYR A 296 -5.37 14.25 -2.05
C TYR A 296 -6.34 13.49 -2.96
N ASN A 297 -6.40 12.18 -2.80
CA ASN A 297 -7.25 11.31 -3.60
C ASN A 297 -8.71 11.30 -3.13
N ALA A 298 -9.03 11.57 -1.88
CA ALA A 298 -10.39 11.45 -1.34
C ALA A 298 -11.39 12.33 -2.11
N GLY A 299 -11.14 13.63 -2.19
CA GLY A 299 -11.97 14.55 -2.97
C GLY A 299 -11.90 14.30 -4.47
N PHE A 300 -10.72 13.96 -4.98
CA PHE A 300 -10.51 13.67 -6.41
C PHE A 300 -11.30 12.44 -6.88
N VAL A 301 -11.29 11.34 -6.12
CA VAL A 301 -12.09 10.13 -6.44
C VAL A 301 -13.59 10.46 -6.44
N GLY A 302 -14.07 11.24 -5.45
CA GLY A 302 -15.44 11.72 -5.42
C GLY A 302 -15.81 12.58 -6.65
N LEU A 303 -14.92 13.50 -7.04
CA LEU A 303 -15.07 14.31 -8.24
C LEU A 303 -15.15 13.43 -9.50
N LEU A 304 -14.22 12.48 -9.66
CA LEU A 304 -14.21 11.60 -10.82
C LEU A 304 -15.46 10.73 -10.90
N ALA A 305 -15.97 10.24 -9.77
CA ALA A 305 -17.22 9.49 -9.71
C ALA A 305 -18.41 10.35 -10.21
N LYS A 306 -18.50 11.62 -9.78
CA LYS A 306 -19.51 12.57 -10.26
C LYS A 306 -19.35 12.93 -11.75
N MET A 307 -18.14 13.05 -12.23
CA MET A 307 -17.88 13.28 -13.65
C MET A 307 -18.26 12.06 -14.49
N TYR A 308 -17.95 10.86 -14.02
CA TYR A 308 -18.36 9.62 -14.69
C TYR A 308 -19.87 9.44 -14.73
N GLU A 309 -20.55 9.70 -13.60
CA GLU A 309 -22.02 9.68 -13.54
C GLU A 309 -22.65 10.61 -14.60
N LYS A 310 -22.07 11.81 -14.75
CA LYS A 310 -22.63 12.85 -15.62
C LYS A 310 -22.27 12.71 -17.09
N TYR A 311 -21.06 12.29 -17.40
CA TYR A 311 -20.52 12.29 -18.77
C TYR A 311 -20.24 10.90 -19.31
N GLY A 312 -20.25 9.87 -18.47
CA GLY A 312 -19.89 8.52 -18.84
C GLY A 312 -18.39 8.36 -19.09
N GLY A 313 -18.03 7.25 -19.70
CA GLY A 313 -16.65 6.91 -20.08
C GLY A 313 -16.55 5.45 -20.47
N ASN A 314 -15.47 5.08 -21.13
CA ASN A 314 -15.15 3.70 -21.46
C ASN A 314 -13.99 3.22 -20.62
N PRO A 315 -14.03 1.99 -20.09
CA PRO A 315 -12.87 1.39 -19.44
C PRO A 315 -11.66 1.38 -20.38
N ILE A 316 -10.46 1.61 -19.84
CA ILE A 316 -9.22 1.46 -20.62
C ILE A 316 -9.05 -0.03 -20.93
N PRO A 317 -9.02 -0.43 -22.22
CA PRO A 317 -8.90 -1.84 -22.59
C PRO A 317 -7.61 -2.44 -22.00
N ASN A 318 -7.74 -3.62 -21.40
CA ASN A 318 -6.62 -4.38 -20.82
C ASN A 318 -5.79 -3.64 -19.76
N PHE A 319 -6.34 -2.58 -19.15
CA PHE A 319 -5.66 -1.89 -18.06
C PHE A 319 -5.64 -2.80 -16.81
N MET A 320 -4.45 -3.14 -16.39
CA MET A 320 -4.20 -3.88 -15.16
C MET A 320 -3.32 -3.01 -14.27
N ALA A 321 -3.83 -2.58 -13.13
CA ALA A 321 -3.06 -1.84 -12.12
C ALA A 321 -2.13 -2.79 -11.33
N ILE A 322 -1.39 -3.64 -12.05
CA ILE A 322 -0.44 -4.60 -11.49
C ILE A 322 0.95 -4.20 -11.96
N GLU A 323 1.83 -3.97 -11.02
CA GLU A 323 3.23 -3.68 -11.28
C GLU A 323 4.04 -4.96 -11.49
N GLU A 324 5.08 -4.88 -12.32
CA GLU A 324 6.03 -5.95 -12.53
C GLU A 324 7.25 -5.77 -11.61
N LYS A 325 7.85 -6.88 -11.17
CA LYS A 325 9.13 -6.84 -10.47
C LYS A 325 10.22 -6.31 -11.40
N THR A 326 10.90 -5.26 -10.98
CA THR A 326 11.88 -4.56 -11.80
C THR A 326 13.32 -5.06 -11.63
N ASN A 327 13.59 -5.88 -10.60
CA ASN A 327 14.92 -6.40 -10.32
C ASN A 327 14.88 -7.72 -9.56
N GLU A 328 16.00 -8.45 -9.61
CA GLU A 328 16.23 -9.59 -8.73
C GLU A 328 16.31 -9.11 -7.27
N GLU A 329 15.70 -9.85 -6.35
CA GLU A 329 15.60 -9.43 -4.96
C GLU A 329 16.77 -9.92 -4.09
N ILE A 330 17.15 -11.20 -4.24
CA ILE A 330 18.21 -11.81 -3.44
C ILE A 330 19.12 -12.55 -4.40
N TYR A 331 20.41 -12.22 -4.40
CA TYR A 331 21.37 -12.75 -5.37
C TYR A 331 22.81 -12.53 -4.92
N VAL A 332 23.77 -13.17 -5.62
CA VAL A 332 25.21 -13.01 -5.43
C VAL A 332 25.83 -12.34 -6.65
N GLU A 333 26.68 -11.37 -6.40
CA GLU A 333 27.67 -10.86 -7.35
C GLU A 333 29.05 -11.39 -6.96
N ALA A 334 29.89 -11.72 -7.95
CA ALA A 334 31.23 -12.24 -7.71
C ALA A 334 32.30 -11.57 -8.57
N THR A 335 33.50 -11.48 -8.00
CA THR A 335 34.72 -11.09 -8.70
C THR A 335 35.78 -12.14 -8.40
N ALA A 336 36.38 -12.69 -9.45
CA ALA A 336 37.45 -13.66 -9.31
C ALA A 336 38.82 -12.96 -9.22
N ASN A 337 39.62 -13.37 -8.23
CA ASN A 337 41.03 -13.06 -8.15
C ASN A 337 41.82 -14.27 -8.71
N SER A 338 42.67 -14.07 -9.69
CA SER A 338 43.40 -15.18 -10.32
C SER A 338 44.53 -15.69 -9.43
N ASN A 339 44.47 -16.97 -9.00
CA ASN A 339 45.56 -17.68 -8.33
C ASN A 339 45.38 -19.20 -8.47
N ASN A 340 46.36 -19.97 -7.96
CA ASN A 340 46.25 -21.43 -7.87
C ASN A 340 45.15 -21.79 -6.86
N GLY A 341 44.03 -22.26 -7.33
CA GLY A 341 42.78 -22.47 -6.57
C GLY A 341 41.72 -21.40 -6.87
N VAL A 342 40.70 -21.36 -6.04
CA VAL A 342 39.58 -20.39 -6.14
C VAL A 342 39.76 -19.32 -5.07
N GLU A 343 39.82 -18.06 -5.49
CA GLU A 343 39.74 -16.92 -4.59
C GLU A 343 38.72 -15.94 -5.13
N LEU A 344 37.62 -15.76 -4.40
CA LEU A 344 36.52 -14.90 -4.83
C LEU A 344 36.22 -13.82 -3.78
N LYS A 345 35.90 -12.64 -4.29
CA LYS A 345 35.20 -11.60 -3.57
C LYS A 345 33.75 -11.62 -4.00
N THR A 346 32.83 -11.82 -3.07
CA THR A 346 31.40 -11.91 -3.32
C THR A 346 30.63 -10.87 -2.51
N TYR A 347 29.48 -10.47 -3.06
CA TYR A 347 28.47 -9.70 -2.35
C TYR A 347 27.15 -10.45 -2.41
N LEU A 348 26.62 -10.84 -1.24
CA LEU A 348 25.25 -11.36 -1.13
C LEU A 348 24.32 -10.20 -0.85
N TYR A 349 23.36 -9.98 -1.75
CA TYR A 349 22.38 -8.90 -1.70
C TYR A 349 21.02 -9.37 -1.20
N ASN A 350 20.34 -8.50 -0.46
CA ASN A 350 18.90 -8.53 -0.25
C ASN A 350 18.32 -7.16 -0.61
N LYS A 351 17.75 -7.06 -1.81
CA LYS A 351 17.03 -5.90 -2.32
C LYS A 351 15.52 -6.15 -2.37
N SER A 352 14.99 -7.02 -1.50
CA SER A 352 13.57 -7.36 -1.48
C SER A 352 12.69 -6.11 -1.37
N GLY A 353 11.54 -6.14 -2.03
CA GLY A 353 10.61 -5.02 -2.09
C GLY A 353 9.16 -5.45 -2.29
N TRP A 354 8.90 -6.75 -2.54
CA TRP A 354 7.57 -7.31 -2.78
C TRP A 354 7.17 -8.44 -1.82
N PRO A 355 7.09 -8.19 -0.53
CA PRO A 355 7.48 -7.01 0.28
C PRO A 355 8.96 -7.01 0.65
N ALA A 356 9.44 -5.88 1.17
CA ALA A 356 10.76 -5.82 1.81
C ALA A 356 10.77 -6.72 3.05
N ARG A 357 11.82 -7.55 3.20
CA ARG A 357 11.94 -8.51 4.29
C ARG A 357 13.37 -8.66 4.82
N VAL A 358 13.48 -9.06 6.06
CA VAL A 358 14.75 -9.40 6.69
C VAL A 358 15.03 -10.87 6.46
N CYS A 359 16.25 -11.19 6.03
CA CYS A 359 16.76 -12.55 5.93
C CYS A 359 17.94 -12.71 6.89
N ASP A 360 17.92 -13.74 7.72
CA ASP A 360 18.96 -14.07 8.68
C ASP A 360 19.47 -15.52 8.59
N LYS A 361 19.06 -16.24 7.52
CA LYS A 361 19.43 -17.64 7.26
C LYS A 361 19.86 -17.82 5.80
N LEU A 362 20.60 -16.87 5.25
CA LEU A 362 21.06 -16.92 3.87
C LEU A 362 22.39 -17.69 3.78
N SER A 363 22.48 -18.56 2.77
CA SER A 363 23.73 -19.16 2.29
C SER A 363 23.78 -19.14 0.77
N PHE A 364 24.97 -19.36 0.20
CA PHE A 364 25.15 -19.59 -1.22
C PHE A 364 26.21 -20.65 -1.45
N ARG A 365 26.20 -21.29 -2.64
CA ARG A 365 27.10 -22.40 -2.95
C ARG A 365 28.00 -22.08 -4.12
N TYR A 366 29.26 -22.46 -4.01
CA TYR A 366 30.23 -22.52 -5.08
C TYR A 366 30.41 -23.96 -5.52
N PHE A 367 30.03 -24.29 -6.75
CA PHE A 367 30.14 -25.63 -7.34
C PHE A 367 31.42 -25.76 -8.16
N MET A 368 32.16 -26.84 -7.93
CA MET A 368 33.42 -27.16 -8.57
C MET A 368 33.41 -28.55 -9.19
N ASP A 369 34.09 -28.70 -10.33
CA ASP A 369 34.40 -29.97 -10.95
C ASP A 369 35.80 -30.39 -10.49
N LEU A 370 35.87 -31.46 -9.72
CA LEU A 370 37.11 -32.02 -9.20
C LEU A 370 37.58 -33.26 -9.97
N THR A 371 37.19 -33.40 -11.25
CA THR A 371 37.53 -34.61 -12.06
C THR A 371 39.03 -34.78 -12.20
N GLU A 372 39.82 -33.75 -12.50
CA GLU A 372 41.29 -33.83 -12.62
C GLU A 372 41.97 -34.10 -11.27
N TYR A 373 41.42 -33.53 -10.20
CA TYR A 373 41.93 -33.69 -8.84
C TYR A 373 41.74 -35.12 -8.32
N VAL A 374 40.52 -35.67 -8.45
CA VAL A 374 40.16 -37.02 -8.02
C VAL A 374 40.84 -38.07 -8.89
N SER A 375 40.91 -37.84 -10.24
CA SER A 375 41.58 -38.76 -11.16
C SER A 375 43.10 -38.86 -10.92
N ALA A 376 43.70 -37.83 -10.36
CA ALA A 376 45.08 -37.85 -9.93
C ALA A 376 45.31 -38.51 -8.55
N GLY A 377 44.23 -39.04 -7.92
CA GLY A 377 44.27 -39.75 -6.66
C GLY A 377 44.25 -38.91 -5.38
N TYR A 378 43.93 -37.62 -5.50
CA TYR A 378 43.80 -36.73 -4.35
C TYR A 378 42.40 -36.84 -3.70
N ASN A 379 42.38 -36.62 -2.37
CA ASN A 379 41.12 -36.68 -1.62
C ASN A 379 40.51 -35.27 -1.48
N PRO A 380 39.24 -35.01 -1.85
CA PRO A 380 38.58 -33.74 -1.68
C PRO A 380 38.62 -33.16 -0.25
N ASN A 381 38.72 -34.00 0.78
CA ASN A 381 38.88 -33.57 2.18
C ASN A 381 40.20 -32.86 2.46
N ASP A 382 41.23 -33.06 1.62
CA ASP A 382 42.55 -32.43 1.77
C ASP A 382 42.57 -30.99 1.26
N ILE A 383 41.51 -30.57 0.52
CA ILE A 383 41.30 -29.18 0.08
C ILE A 383 41.12 -28.30 1.31
N THR A 384 41.88 -27.20 1.35
CA THR A 384 41.74 -26.18 2.40
C THR A 384 40.74 -25.11 1.97
N VAL A 385 39.88 -24.69 2.92
CA VAL A 385 38.90 -23.63 2.72
C VAL A 385 39.03 -22.60 3.82
N SER A 386 38.86 -21.34 3.47
CA SER A 386 38.95 -20.25 4.45
C SER A 386 38.10 -19.04 4.04
N ILE A 387 37.50 -18.37 5.01
CA ILE A 387 37.02 -17.02 4.86
C ILE A 387 38.21 -16.07 5.09
N ILE A 388 38.54 -15.25 4.10
CA ILE A 388 39.60 -14.26 4.17
C ILE A 388 39.07 -13.00 4.85
N TYR A 389 37.88 -12.60 4.48
CA TYR A 389 37.16 -11.46 5.04
C TYR A 389 35.66 -11.67 4.92
N SER A 390 34.90 -11.20 5.89
CA SER A 390 33.44 -11.08 5.74
C SER A 390 32.90 -9.92 6.56
N ALA A 391 31.98 -9.16 5.92
CA ALA A 391 31.13 -8.19 6.60
C ALA A 391 30.00 -8.85 7.41
N ALA A 392 29.80 -10.17 7.24
CA ALA A 392 28.91 -11.00 8.05
C ALA A 392 29.75 -11.69 9.14
N PRO A 393 29.66 -11.30 10.44
CA PRO A 393 30.52 -11.86 11.49
C PRO A 393 30.28 -13.34 11.77
N THR A 394 29.14 -13.87 11.32
CA THR A 394 28.78 -15.29 11.47
C THR A 394 29.20 -16.16 10.28
N ALA A 395 29.80 -15.58 9.24
CA ALA A 395 30.12 -16.26 8.00
C ALA A 395 31.01 -17.49 8.23
N LYS A 396 30.64 -18.61 7.60
CA LYS A 396 31.37 -19.88 7.59
C LYS A 396 31.46 -20.41 6.18
N ILE A 397 32.46 -21.23 5.91
CA ILE A 397 32.59 -21.99 4.66
C ILE A 397 32.74 -23.47 4.98
N SER A 398 31.96 -24.32 4.28
CA SER A 398 32.07 -25.77 4.44
C SER A 398 33.28 -26.32 3.69
N LYS A 399 33.79 -27.48 4.13
CA LYS A 399 34.63 -28.33 3.28
C LYS A 399 33.86 -28.71 2.02
N PRO A 400 34.55 -29.19 0.94
CA PRO A 400 33.87 -29.74 -0.23
C PRO A 400 32.89 -30.82 0.13
N ILE A 401 31.66 -30.70 -0.30
CA ILE A 401 30.56 -31.64 -0.11
C ILE A 401 30.23 -32.24 -1.49
N LEU A 402 30.14 -33.54 -1.57
CA LEU A 402 29.81 -34.25 -2.81
C LEU A 402 28.36 -33.89 -3.25
N TYR A 403 28.23 -33.43 -4.50
CA TYR A 403 26.94 -33.16 -5.13
C TYR A 403 26.55 -34.24 -6.15
N ASP A 404 27.46 -34.57 -7.09
CA ASP A 404 27.24 -35.60 -8.11
C ASP A 404 28.48 -36.49 -8.24
N ALA A 405 28.40 -37.72 -7.72
CA ALA A 405 29.48 -38.70 -7.75
C ALA A 405 29.85 -39.17 -9.17
N SER A 406 28.90 -39.14 -10.10
CA SER A 406 29.14 -39.59 -11.47
C SER A 406 29.97 -38.60 -12.29
N LYS A 407 30.02 -37.36 -11.85
CA LYS A 407 30.70 -36.26 -12.52
C LYS A 407 31.80 -35.57 -11.66
N ASN A 408 32.08 -36.13 -10.48
CA ASN A 408 32.99 -35.53 -9.50
C ASN A 408 32.66 -34.05 -9.18
N ILE A 409 31.36 -33.69 -9.16
CA ILE A 409 30.92 -32.33 -8.82
C ILE A 409 30.78 -32.24 -7.30
N TYR A 410 31.43 -31.24 -6.74
CA TYR A 410 31.39 -30.89 -5.32
C TYR A 410 30.95 -29.43 -5.15
N TYR A 411 30.55 -29.06 -3.94
CA TYR A 411 30.32 -27.65 -3.60
C TYR A 411 30.88 -27.29 -2.23
N CYS A 412 31.24 -26.04 -2.06
CA CYS A 412 31.41 -25.41 -0.75
C CYS A 412 30.22 -24.49 -0.50
N GLU A 413 29.65 -24.57 0.70
CA GLU A 413 28.59 -23.67 1.14
C GLU A 413 29.18 -22.54 1.96
N ILE A 414 28.85 -21.33 1.55
CA ILE A 414 29.18 -20.09 2.27
C ILE A 414 27.91 -19.69 3.03
N ASP A 415 27.91 -19.94 4.34
CA ASP A 415 26.75 -19.75 5.22
C ASP A 415 26.92 -18.46 6.02
N LEU A 416 25.95 -17.53 5.86
CA LEU A 416 25.86 -16.26 6.57
C LEU A 416 24.76 -16.27 7.64
N SER A 417 24.22 -17.44 7.99
CA SER A 417 23.16 -17.59 9.00
C SER A 417 23.52 -16.91 10.32
N GLY A 418 22.55 -16.22 10.92
CA GLY A 418 22.75 -15.38 12.11
C GLY A 418 23.11 -13.93 11.80
N THR A 419 23.46 -13.61 10.53
CA THR A 419 23.64 -12.22 10.09
C THR A 419 22.37 -11.76 9.36
N LYS A 420 21.77 -10.67 9.84
CA LYS A 420 20.62 -10.07 9.18
C LYS A 420 21.05 -9.27 7.95
N ILE A 421 20.39 -9.55 6.83
CA ILE A 421 20.56 -8.85 5.56
C ILE A 421 19.16 -8.36 5.14
N PHE A 422 18.99 -7.05 4.93
CA PHE A 422 17.69 -6.45 4.67
C PHE A 422 17.82 -5.10 3.96
N PRO A 423 16.81 -4.66 3.19
CA PRO A 423 16.76 -3.31 2.66
C PRO A 423 16.77 -2.29 3.81
N GLY A 424 17.84 -1.49 3.88
CA GLY A 424 18.07 -0.54 4.97
C GLY A 424 19.14 0.47 4.62
N SER A 425 19.54 1.28 5.59
CA SER A 425 20.61 2.25 5.44
C SER A 425 21.98 1.59 5.34
N ASN A 426 22.97 2.35 4.86
CA ASN A 426 24.36 1.89 4.70
C ASN A 426 24.44 0.60 3.85
N SER A 427 25.08 -0.43 4.39
CA SER A 427 25.33 -1.73 3.74
C SER A 427 24.47 -2.85 4.31
N ASP A 428 23.31 -2.53 4.92
CA ASP A 428 22.41 -3.54 5.50
C ASP A 428 21.85 -4.48 4.45
N HIS A 429 21.67 -3.98 3.21
CA HIS A 429 21.16 -4.72 2.08
C HIS A 429 22.19 -5.64 1.39
N GLN A 430 23.46 -5.59 1.82
CA GLN A 430 24.53 -6.40 1.22
C GLN A 430 25.57 -6.82 2.25
N LYS A 431 26.17 -8.00 2.04
CA LYS A 431 27.33 -8.44 2.84
C LYS A 431 28.42 -8.94 1.92
N GLU A 432 29.59 -8.32 2.02
CA GLU A 432 30.80 -8.77 1.35
C GLU A 432 31.35 -10.01 2.06
N THR A 433 31.74 -11.03 1.28
CA THR A 433 32.50 -12.18 1.76
C THR A 433 33.60 -12.52 0.77
N GLN A 434 34.83 -12.61 1.26
CA GLN A 434 35.99 -13.06 0.51
C GLN A 434 36.40 -14.43 1.02
N PHE A 435 36.50 -15.41 0.14
CA PHE A 435 36.85 -16.77 0.52
C PHE A 435 37.83 -17.40 -0.44
N ARG A 436 38.54 -18.42 0.05
CA ARG A 436 39.53 -19.19 -0.71
C ARG A 436 39.25 -20.68 -0.58
N ILE A 437 39.38 -21.39 -1.70
CA ILE A 437 39.39 -22.85 -1.80
C ILE A 437 40.69 -23.22 -2.47
N GLN A 438 41.57 -23.97 -1.79
CA GLN A 438 42.93 -24.19 -2.21
C GLN A 438 43.32 -25.68 -2.14
N PRO A 439 43.78 -26.28 -3.25
CA PRO A 439 44.31 -27.63 -3.24
C PRO A 439 45.65 -27.71 -2.51
N PRO A 440 46.11 -28.90 -2.08
CA PRO A 440 47.45 -29.15 -1.66
C PRO A 440 48.49 -28.78 -2.73
N ALA A 441 49.70 -28.43 -2.32
CA ALA A 441 50.78 -28.08 -3.25
C ALA A 441 51.09 -29.20 -4.22
N GLY A 442 51.11 -28.89 -5.52
CA GLY A 442 51.38 -29.86 -6.60
C GLY A 442 50.18 -30.71 -7.07
N ALA A 443 48.99 -30.54 -6.47
CA ALA A 443 47.79 -31.17 -6.97
C ALA A 443 47.30 -30.47 -8.27
N PRO A 444 46.79 -31.22 -9.27
CA PRO A 444 46.19 -30.63 -10.44
C PRO A 444 44.91 -29.89 -10.03
N TRP A 445 44.70 -28.73 -10.65
CA TRP A 445 43.55 -27.88 -10.38
C TRP A 445 43.21 -27.03 -11.57
N ASP A 446 41.97 -27.10 -12.02
CA ASP A 446 41.42 -26.28 -13.10
C ASP A 446 40.07 -25.69 -12.68
N ASN A 447 40.05 -24.43 -12.23
CA ASN A 447 38.81 -23.75 -11.88
C ASN A 447 38.02 -23.26 -13.09
N THR A 448 38.54 -23.36 -14.31
CA THR A 448 37.83 -22.92 -15.52
C THR A 448 36.72 -23.90 -15.93
N ASN A 449 36.77 -25.15 -15.44
CA ASN A 449 35.71 -26.14 -15.63
C ASN A 449 34.65 -26.11 -14.51
N ASP A 450 34.87 -25.34 -13.44
CA ASP A 450 33.92 -25.21 -12.34
C ASP A 450 32.63 -24.52 -12.81
N PHE A 451 31.47 -25.14 -12.49
CA PHE A 451 30.17 -24.59 -12.85
C PHE A 451 29.97 -23.16 -12.36
N SER A 452 30.32 -22.87 -11.12
CA SER A 452 30.18 -21.52 -10.56
C SER A 452 31.17 -20.53 -11.13
N TYR A 453 32.41 -20.95 -11.46
CA TYR A 453 33.41 -20.09 -12.06
C TYR A 453 33.06 -19.67 -13.48
N GLN A 454 32.50 -20.60 -14.26
CA GLN A 454 32.02 -20.32 -15.62
C GLN A 454 30.89 -19.28 -15.65
N GLY A 455 30.15 -19.13 -14.56
CA GLY A 455 29.14 -18.11 -14.36
C GLY A 455 29.71 -16.70 -14.17
N ILE A 456 30.98 -16.57 -13.79
CA ILE A 456 31.64 -15.28 -13.57
C ILE A 456 32.16 -14.73 -14.91
N LYS A 457 31.27 -14.17 -15.71
CA LYS A 457 31.59 -13.65 -17.06
C LYS A 457 32.28 -12.30 -17.00
N LYS A 458 31.92 -11.48 -16.01
CA LYS A 458 32.50 -10.18 -15.76
C LYS A 458 32.48 -9.89 -14.25
N ASN A 459 33.57 -9.34 -13.77
CA ASN A 459 33.72 -9.03 -12.33
C ASN A 459 32.63 -8.06 -11.86
N GLY A 460 31.99 -8.42 -10.72
CA GLY A 460 30.95 -7.59 -10.09
C GLY A 460 29.57 -7.69 -10.75
N GLU A 461 29.34 -8.73 -11.57
CA GLU A 461 28.01 -9.05 -12.10
C GLU A 461 27.33 -10.16 -11.30
N VAL A 462 26.00 -10.27 -11.49
CA VAL A 462 25.16 -11.31 -10.89
C VAL A 462 25.56 -12.68 -11.44
N VAL A 463 25.79 -13.64 -10.56
CA VAL A 463 26.20 -15.00 -10.91
C VAL A 463 25.09 -15.99 -10.56
N LYS A 464 24.34 -16.45 -11.56
CA LYS A 464 23.25 -17.42 -11.37
C LYS A 464 23.75 -18.82 -11.01
N GLU A 465 24.97 -19.15 -11.43
CA GLU A 465 25.68 -20.39 -11.16
C GLU A 465 26.26 -20.44 -9.72
N MET A 466 26.02 -19.41 -8.92
CA MET A 466 26.22 -19.38 -7.47
C MET A 466 24.85 -19.25 -6.77
N PRO A 467 24.08 -20.35 -6.70
CA PRO A 467 22.72 -20.31 -6.18
C PRO A 467 22.68 -19.92 -4.71
N VAL A 468 21.63 -19.16 -4.36
CA VAL A 468 21.36 -18.68 -3.00
C VAL A 468 20.23 -19.49 -2.38
N TYR A 469 20.40 -19.80 -1.11
CA TYR A 469 19.45 -20.54 -0.30
C TYR A 469 19.05 -19.72 0.92
N GLU A 470 17.79 -19.88 1.32
CA GLU A 470 17.28 -19.37 2.59
C GLU A 470 16.74 -20.56 3.40
N ASP A 471 17.32 -20.79 4.59
CA ASP A 471 17.00 -21.96 5.43
C ASP A 471 17.06 -23.29 4.64
N GLY A 472 18.04 -23.42 3.74
CA GLY A 472 18.26 -24.59 2.87
C GLY A 472 17.36 -24.65 1.62
N VAL A 473 16.43 -23.73 1.44
CA VAL A 473 15.56 -23.67 0.25
C VAL A 473 16.21 -22.81 -0.82
N LEU A 474 16.33 -23.33 -2.05
CA LEU A 474 16.87 -22.59 -3.20
C LEU A 474 15.93 -21.43 -3.58
N ILE A 475 16.41 -20.20 -3.50
CA ILE A 475 15.62 -18.97 -3.77
C ILE A 475 16.14 -18.14 -4.95
N PHE A 476 17.38 -18.39 -5.40
CA PHE A 476 17.98 -17.71 -6.55
C PHE A 476 19.02 -18.61 -7.22
N GLY A 477 19.20 -18.41 -8.52
CA GLY A 477 20.22 -19.07 -9.31
C GLY A 477 19.83 -20.49 -9.77
N VAL A 478 20.81 -21.25 -10.23
CA VAL A 478 20.62 -22.61 -10.75
C VAL A 478 21.72 -23.53 -10.23
N GLU A 479 21.37 -24.78 -9.99
CA GLU A 479 22.34 -25.84 -9.65
C GLU A 479 22.88 -26.52 -10.93
N PRO A 480 24.00 -27.26 -10.87
CA PRO A 480 24.60 -27.94 -12.03
C PRO A 480 23.68 -28.91 -12.78
N ASN A 481 22.65 -29.43 -12.13
CA ASN A 481 21.62 -30.27 -12.75
C ASN A 481 20.49 -29.50 -13.44
N GLY A 482 20.56 -28.16 -13.45
CA GLY A 482 19.52 -27.27 -13.99
C GLY A 482 18.37 -26.94 -13.04
N THR A 483 18.41 -27.42 -11.79
CA THR A 483 17.41 -27.06 -10.78
C THR A 483 17.53 -25.57 -10.46
N GLY A 484 16.45 -24.83 -10.64
CA GLY A 484 16.29 -23.43 -10.22
C GLY A 484 15.34 -23.32 -9.03
N PRO A 485 15.12 -22.10 -8.51
CA PRO A 485 14.11 -21.83 -7.50
C PRO A 485 12.77 -22.39 -7.96
N ALA A 486 12.01 -22.98 -7.03
CA ALA A 486 10.63 -23.31 -7.33
C ALA A 486 9.96 -22.02 -7.83
N THR A 487 9.53 -22.03 -9.09
CA THR A 487 8.71 -20.92 -9.60
C THR A 487 7.56 -20.81 -8.63
N PRO A 488 7.33 -19.66 -7.97
CA PRO A 488 6.08 -19.50 -7.26
C PRO A 488 5.03 -19.79 -8.32
N THR A 489 4.27 -20.86 -8.13
CA THR A 489 3.13 -21.16 -8.98
C THR A 489 2.41 -19.83 -9.10
N PRO A 490 2.22 -19.25 -10.30
CA PRO A 490 1.46 -18.03 -10.42
C PRO A 490 0.18 -18.35 -9.69
N LYS A 491 -0.11 -17.60 -8.61
CA LYS A 491 -1.43 -17.62 -8.01
C LYS A 491 -2.34 -17.46 -9.22
N PRO A 492 -3.25 -18.41 -9.52
CA PRO A 492 -3.99 -18.35 -10.75
C PRO A 492 -4.48 -16.92 -10.90
N SER A 493 -4.08 -16.26 -11.99
CA SER A 493 -4.72 -15.03 -12.40
C SER A 493 -6.17 -15.41 -12.50
N VAL A 494 -6.99 -14.99 -11.56
CA VAL A 494 -8.43 -15.13 -11.65
C VAL A 494 -8.88 -14.17 -12.75
N ASN A 495 -8.63 -14.57 -14.01
CA ASN A 495 -9.63 -14.28 -15.01
C ASN A 495 -10.93 -14.84 -14.42
N PRO A 496 -12.04 -14.12 -14.44
CA PRO A 496 -13.32 -14.73 -14.13
C PRO A 496 -13.49 -15.87 -15.12
N SER A 497 -13.09 -17.07 -14.71
CA SER A 497 -13.46 -18.32 -15.37
C SER A 497 -14.97 -18.41 -15.23
N PRO A 498 -15.69 -18.81 -16.26
CA PRO A 498 -17.13 -19.03 -16.11
C PRO A 498 -17.34 -19.86 -14.87
N SER A 499 -18.22 -19.38 -13.99
CA SER A 499 -18.64 -20.03 -12.75
C SER A 499 -18.72 -21.55 -12.97
N PRO A 500 -17.99 -22.38 -12.19
CA PRO A 500 -18.20 -23.80 -12.28
C PRO A 500 -19.67 -24.08 -11.96
N THR A 501 -20.30 -24.87 -12.81
CA THR A 501 -21.65 -25.39 -12.59
C THR A 501 -21.69 -25.99 -11.18
N PRO A 502 -22.64 -25.62 -10.32
CA PRO A 502 -22.66 -26.10 -8.94
C PRO A 502 -22.79 -27.63 -8.95
N THR A 503 -21.76 -28.31 -8.46
CA THR A 503 -21.87 -29.74 -8.09
C THR A 503 -22.66 -29.80 -6.79
N SER A 504 -23.75 -30.51 -6.80
CA SER A 504 -24.86 -30.51 -5.83
C SER A 504 -24.56 -31.02 -4.41
N ASP A 505 -23.29 -31.08 -3.97
CA ASP A 505 -22.92 -31.73 -2.71
C ASP A 505 -21.87 -30.97 -1.86
N ILE A 506 -21.66 -29.66 -2.07
CA ILE A 506 -20.73 -28.90 -1.25
C ILE A 506 -21.50 -28.18 -0.16
N LEU A 507 -21.17 -28.47 1.09
CA LEU A 507 -21.63 -27.73 2.26
C LEU A 507 -20.67 -26.56 2.52
N TYR A 508 -21.04 -25.37 2.07
CA TYR A 508 -20.22 -24.18 2.29
C TYR A 508 -20.09 -23.88 3.79
N GLY A 509 -18.87 -23.63 4.22
CA GLY A 509 -18.52 -23.45 5.62
C GLY A 509 -18.04 -24.69 6.34
N ASP A 510 -18.21 -25.89 5.79
CA ASP A 510 -17.63 -27.15 6.30
C ASP A 510 -16.24 -27.35 5.65
N ILE A 511 -15.25 -26.67 6.22
CA ILE A 511 -13.91 -26.58 5.63
C ILE A 511 -13.06 -27.81 5.93
N ASN A 512 -13.32 -28.45 7.07
CA ASN A 512 -12.63 -29.68 7.45
C ASN A 512 -13.28 -30.94 6.85
N LEU A 513 -14.42 -30.79 6.15
CA LEU A 513 -15.16 -31.85 5.48
C LEU A 513 -15.69 -32.95 6.44
N ASP A 514 -16.01 -32.56 7.70
CA ASP A 514 -16.55 -33.49 8.71
C ASP A 514 -18.09 -33.54 8.73
N GLY A 515 -18.76 -32.81 7.84
CA GLY A 515 -20.20 -32.71 7.71
C GLY A 515 -20.85 -31.73 8.71
N LYS A 516 -20.06 -30.91 9.42
CA LYS A 516 -20.54 -29.94 10.40
C LYS A 516 -19.84 -28.60 10.22
N ILE A 517 -20.59 -27.53 10.38
CA ILE A 517 -20.04 -26.16 10.37
C ILE A 517 -19.90 -25.66 11.81
N ASN A 518 -18.66 -25.49 12.27
CA ASN A 518 -18.38 -25.17 13.67
C ASN A 518 -17.08 -24.35 13.85
N SER A 519 -16.59 -24.21 15.08
CA SER A 519 -15.39 -23.42 15.39
C SER A 519 -14.08 -23.98 14.79
N SER A 520 -14.05 -25.27 14.45
CA SER A 520 -12.87 -25.86 13.78
C SER A 520 -12.69 -25.30 12.39
N ASP A 521 -13.80 -25.11 11.65
CA ASP A 521 -13.81 -24.54 10.30
C ASP A 521 -13.41 -23.06 10.34
N VAL A 522 -13.94 -22.30 11.31
CA VAL A 522 -13.53 -20.92 11.55
C VAL A 522 -12.02 -20.82 11.79
N THR A 523 -11.46 -21.77 12.53
CA THR A 523 -10.02 -21.80 12.84
C THR A 523 -9.20 -22.13 11.59
N LEU A 524 -9.64 -23.08 10.76
CA LEU A 524 -8.96 -23.44 9.50
C LEU A 524 -8.99 -22.27 8.51
N LEU A 525 -10.15 -21.65 8.33
CA LEU A 525 -10.30 -20.49 7.46
C LEU A 525 -9.41 -19.32 7.90
N LYS A 526 -9.39 -19.03 9.20
CA LYS A 526 -8.50 -18.00 9.75
C LYS A 526 -7.04 -18.30 9.44
N ARG A 527 -6.58 -19.52 9.68
CA ARG A 527 -5.18 -19.92 9.42
C ARG A 527 -4.81 -19.78 7.94
N TYR A 528 -5.71 -20.11 7.04
CA TYR A 528 -5.52 -19.95 5.60
C TYR A 528 -5.44 -18.47 5.20
N ILE A 529 -6.35 -17.64 5.68
CA ILE A 529 -6.40 -16.20 5.35
C ILE A 529 -5.15 -15.47 5.89
N VAL A 530 -4.69 -15.80 7.12
CA VAL A 530 -3.48 -15.18 7.69
C VAL A 530 -2.18 -15.85 7.22
N LYS A 531 -2.26 -16.77 6.24
CA LYS A 531 -1.10 -17.45 5.66
C LYS A 531 -0.27 -18.28 6.64
N SER A 532 -0.89 -18.80 7.73
CA SER A 532 -0.24 -19.76 8.61
C SER A 532 -0.36 -21.21 8.10
N ILE A 533 -1.18 -21.43 7.08
CA ILE A 533 -1.22 -22.62 6.21
C ILE A 533 -1.47 -22.14 4.78
N ASP A 534 -0.85 -22.81 3.82
CA ASP A 534 -1.03 -22.52 2.38
C ASP A 534 -2.07 -23.45 1.75
N VAL A 535 -2.31 -24.61 2.36
CA VAL A 535 -3.26 -25.63 1.93
C VAL A 535 -4.02 -26.12 3.15
N PHE A 536 -5.32 -26.40 2.98
CA PHE A 536 -6.10 -27.00 4.06
C PHE A 536 -5.63 -28.42 4.36
N PRO A 537 -5.36 -28.78 5.63
CA PRO A 537 -4.90 -30.10 6.03
C PRO A 537 -6.06 -31.11 6.10
N THR A 538 -6.72 -31.36 4.96
CA THR A 538 -7.89 -32.24 4.82
C THR A 538 -7.62 -33.32 3.77
N ALA A 539 -8.49 -34.31 3.69
CA ALA A 539 -8.38 -35.39 2.70
C ALA A 539 -8.60 -34.89 1.25
N ASP A 540 -9.31 -33.78 1.09
CA ASP A 540 -9.60 -33.12 -0.20
C ASP A 540 -9.44 -31.59 -0.04
N PRO A 541 -8.21 -31.07 -0.19
CA PRO A 541 -7.94 -29.64 -0.03
C PRO A 541 -8.64 -28.74 -1.06
N GLU A 542 -8.92 -29.24 -2.27
CA GLU A 542 -9.63 -28.49 -3.31
C GLU A 542 -11.08 -28.29 -2.92
N ARG A 543 -11.74 -29.34 -2.43
CA ARG A 543 -13.11 -29.26 -1.92
C ARG A 543 -13.19 -28.36 -0.68
N SER A 544 -12.20 -28.40 0.22
CA SER A 544 -12.12 -27.49 1.36
C SER A 544 -11.97 -26.03 0.93
N LEU A 545 -11.23 -25.77 -0.14
CA LEU A 545 -11.07 -24.43 -0.70
C LEU A 545 -12.42 -23.91 -1.25
N ILE A 546 -13.17 -24.74 -1.95
CA ILE A 546 -14.50 -24.37 -2.44
C ILE A 546 -15.46 -24.12 -1.27
N ALA A 547 -15.48 -25.01 -0.26
CA ALA A 547 -16.31 -24.85 0.94
C ALA A 547 -15.95 -23.61 1.76
N SER A 548 -14.74 -23.05 1.57
CA SER A 548 -14.25 -21.86 2.24
C SER A 548 -14.76 -20.55 1.65
N ASP A 549 -15.28 -20.56 0.41
CA ASP A 549 -15.96 -19.45 -0.22
C ASP A 549 -17.41 -19.38 0.30
N VAL A 550 -17.52 -18.94 1.54
CA VAL A 550 -18.76 -19.01 2.35
C VAL A 550 -19.88 -18.14 1.80
N ASN A 551 -19.51 -17.06 1.09
CA ASN A 551 -20.47 -16.13 0.49
C ASN A 551 -20.72 -16.38 -1.00
N GLY A 552 -19.97 -17.30 -1.63
CA GLY A 552 -20.16 -17.69 -3.03
C GLY A 552 -19.69 -16.64 -4.05
N ASP A 553 -18.78 -15.73 -3.66
CA ASP A 553 -18.29 -14.66 -4.55
C ASP A 553 -17.07 -15.06 -5.39
N GLY A 554 -16.60 -16.31 -5.28
CA GLY A 554 -15.44 -16.86 -5.97
C GLY A 554 -14.11 -16.51 -5.33
N ARG A 555 -14.09 -15.95 -4.10
CA ARG A 555 -12.88 -15.54 -3.40
C ARG A 555 -12.93 -15.99 -1.94
N VAL A 556 -11.83 -16.55 -1.46
CA VAL A 556 -11.68 -16.90 -0.04
C VAL A 556 -10.89 -15.80 0.68
N ASN A 557 -11.54 -15.02 1.52
CA ASN A 557 -10.96 -13.85 2.17
C ASN A 557 -11.57 -13.57 3.56
N SER A 558 -11.32 -12.39 4.14
CA SER A 558 -11.83 -12.00 5.45
C SER A 558 -13.36 -11.85 5.50
N THR A 559 -14.03 -11.69 4.36
CA THR A 559 -15.49 -11.63 4.28
C THR A 559 -16.09 -13.01 4.60
N ASP A 560 -15.54 -14.09 4.01
CA ASP A 560 -15.95 -15.47 4.28
C ASP A 560 -15.74 -15.84 5.73
N TYR A 561 -14.58 -15.46 6.29
CA TYR A 561 -14.32 -15.63 7.71
C TYR A 561 -15.36 -14.91 8.58
N SER A 562 -15.77 -13.72 8.21
CA SER A 562 -16.78 -12.97 8.92
C SER A 562 -18.13 -13.66 8.87
N TYR A 563 -18.59 -14.13 7.69
CA TYR A 563 -19.83 -14.88 7.55
C TYR A 563 -19.81 -16.19 8.33
N LEU A 564 -18.75 -16.98 8.18
CA LEU A 564 -18.59 -18.25 8.88
C LEU A 564 -18.60 -18.09 10.40
N LYS A 565 -17.85 -17.11 10.92
CA LYS A 565 -17.83 -16.76 12.33
C LYS A 565 -19.21 -16.35 12.86
N ARG A 566 -19.93 -15.52 12.11
CA ARG A 566 -21.27 -15.04 12.48
C ARG A 566 -22.27 -16.20 12.49
N TYR A 567 -22.19 -17.12 11.56
CA TYR A 567 -23.03 -18.31 11.53
C TYR A 567 -22.76 -19.23 12.72
N VAL A 568 -21.50 -19.54 13.03
CA VAL A 568 -21.13 -20.37 14.18
C VAL A 568 -21.53 -19.74 15.51
N LEU A 569 -21.49 -18.41 15.60
CA LEU A 569 -21.98 -17.65 16.77
C LEU A 569 -23.50 -17.47 16.81
N LYS A 570 -24.23 -18.05 15.83
CA LYS A 570 -25.71 -17.93 15.70
C LYS A 570 -26.21 -16.48 15.53
N ILE A 571 -25.38 -15.61 14.98
CA ILE A 571 -25.72 -14.21 14.65
C ILE A 571 -26.50 -14.15 13.33
N ILE A 572 -26.21 -15.04 12.39
CA ILE A 572 -26.95 -15.24 11.15
C ILE A 572 -27.51 -16.66 11.09
N PRO A 573 -28.70 -16.88 10.53
CA PRO A 573 -29.35 -18.18 10.51
C PRO A 573 -28.84 -19.12 9.42
N THR A 574 -28.30 -18.57 8.33
CA THR A 574 -27.83 -19.32 7.14
C THR A 574 -26.49 -18.78 6.65
N ILE A 575 -25.76 -19.62 5.95
CA ILE A 575 -24.56 -19.23 5.19
C ILE A 575 -24.99 -18.86 3.76
N PRO A 576 -24.57 -17.71 3.21
CA PRO A 576 -25.00 -17.28 1.87
C PRO A 576 -24.74 -18.30 0.76
N GLY A 577 -23.60 -18.99 0.78
CA GLY A 577 -23.26 -20.02 -0.20
C GLY A 577 -24.16 -21.27 -0.15
N ASN A 578 -24.92 -21.48 0.94
CA ASN A 578 -25.87 -22.58 1.12
C ASN A 578 -27.33 -22.16 0.92
N SER A 579 -27.58 -20.92 0.42
CA SER A 579 -28.92 -20.32 0.28
C SER A 579 -29.50 -20.52 -1.11
#